data_4a96020fcc47db0a72235f73e8b98de5
#
_entry.id   4a96020fcc47db0a72235f73e8b98de5
#
_cell.length_a   1.000
_cell.length_b   1.000
_cell.length_c   1.000
_cell.angle_alpha   90.00
_cell.angle_beta   90.00
_cell.angle_gamma   90.00
#
_symmetry.space_group_name_H-M   'P 1'
#
loop_
_entity.id
_entity.type
_entity.pdbx_description
1 polymer ?
#
loop_
_entity_poly.entity_id
_entity_poly.type
_entity_poly.pdbx_seq_one_letter_code
_entity_poly.pdbx_strand_id
1 'polypeptide(L)'
;TVTGLAPEAKLMPLIGWGGPYAAARVHEYALVMGADVMNMSFSIPNLGHTRGLWRLMSEHATAAGLVLVSGAGNFQREPKPVQLRIPEGIPCVIAAGGVDRDMKIPGFVSLGPVEWGSVRFYGDYPMPKGLIKPDVCGFPNGGYPLLSSQNKGYMDPNVRIRGNSFSGPHVAGTVALMFSANQDLTAWRIKEILESTAKDLGPKGKDNDTGYGLLNSLAAVKAALAEKKKTQ
;
A
#
# COMPACT_ATOMS: atom_id res chain seq x y z
N THR A 1 14.22 -2.16 -23.06
CA THR A 1 12.79 -2.00 -22.77
C THR A 1 12.61 -2.20 -21.28
N VAL A 2 11.91 -1.28 -20.65
CA VAL A 2 11.53 -1.40 -19.22
C VAL A 2 10.10 -1.85 -19.16
N THR A 3 9.85 -2.89 -18.37
CA THR A 3 8.53 -3.49 -18.21
C THR A 3 8.09 -3.31 -16.76
N GLY A 4 6.82 -2.94 -16.54
CA GLY A 4 6.22 -2.93 -15.21
C GLY A 4 6.08 -4.34 -14.64
N LEU A 5 5.81 -4.43 -13.33
CA LEU A 5 5.65 -5.72 -12.65
C LEU A 5 4.44 -6.51 -13.18
N ALA A 6 3.35 -5.82 -13.52
CA ALA A 6 2.16 -6.36 -14.16
C ALA A 6 1.93 -5.64 -15.50
N PRO A 7 2.63 -6.03 -16.59
CA PRO A 7 2.67 -5.26 -17.83
C PRO A 7 1.34 -5.21 -18.58
N GLU A 8 0.46 -6.18 -18.36
CA GLU A 8 -0.86 -6.26 -19.02
C GLU A 8 -1.99 -5.66 -18.17
N ALA A 9 -1.67 -5.16 -16.97
CA ALA A 9 -2.66 -4.48 -16.13
C ALA A 9 -3.16 -3.19 -16.78
N LYS A 10 -4.47 -2.99 -16.77
CA LYS A 10 -5.08 -1.74 -17.21
C LYS A 10 -4.91 -0.67 -16.15
N LEU A 11 -4.51 0.53 -16.56
CA LEU A 11 -4.33 1.66 -15.66
C LEU A 11 -5.54 2.60 -15.74
N MET A 12 -6.04 2.95 -14.55
CA MET A 12 -7.13 3.92 -14.37
C MET A 12 -6.57 5.11 -13.55
N PRO A 13 -6.02 6.15 -14.22
CA PRO A 13 -5.52 7.32 -13.50
C PRO A 13 -6.69 8.11 -12.90
N LEU A 14 -6.64 8.33 -11.57
CA LEU A 14 -7.67 9.07 -10.85
C LEU A 14 -7.05 10.25 -10.11
N ILE A 15 -7.69 11.41 -10.19
CA ILE A 15 -7.27 12.62 -9.48
C ILE A 15 -8.10 12.76 -8.21
N GLY A 16 -7.51 12.41 -7.06
CA GLY A 16 -8.16 12.45 -5.74
C GLY A 16 -7.86 13.69 -4.89
N TRP A 17 -7.25 14.73 -5.46
CA TRP A 17 -6.95 15.96 -4.74
C TRP A 17 -8.18 16.87 -4.67
N GLY A 18 -8.50 17.39 -3.51
CA GLY A 18 -9.67 18.27 -3.31
C GLY A 18 -10.43 17.97 -2.01
N GLY A 19 -9.76 17.31 -1.07
CA GLY A 19 -10.30 17.00 0.25
C GLY A 19 -11.13 15.70 0.31
N PRO A 20 -11.84 15.46 1.42
CA PRO A 20 -12.52 14.19 1.70
C PRO A 20 -13.60 13.82 0.68
N TYR A 21 -14.28 14.82 0.14
CA TYR A 21 -15.31 14.61 -0.88
C TYR A 21 -14.74 14.08 -2.20
N ALA A 22 -13.61 14.64 -2.64
CA ALA A 22 -12.91 14.13 -3.83
C ALA A 22 -12.41 12.70 -3.61
N ALA A 23 -11.89 12.41 -2.42
CA ALA A 23 -11.48 11.05 -2.04
C ALA A 23 -12.65 10.07 -2.09
N ALA A 24 -13.82 10.43 -1.55
CA ALA A 24 -15.01 9.58 -1.59
C ALA A 24 -15.43 9.27 -3.03
N ARG A 25 -15.48 10.28 -3.89
CA ARG A 25 -15.80 10.09 -5.32
C ARG A 25 -14.80 9.22 -6.06
N VAL A 26 -13.52 9.32 -5.73
CA VAL A 26 -12.49 8.47 -6.34
C VAL A 26 -12.66 7.01 -5.94
N HIS A 27 -12.94 6.72 -4.67
CA HIS A 27 -13.22 5.36 -4.21
C HIS A 27 -14.48 4.78 -4.87
N GLU A 28 -15.58 5.56 -4.88
CA GLU A 28 -16.83 5.18 -5.54
C GLU A 28 -16.61 4.90 -7.03
N TYR A 29 -15.94 5.82 -7.74
CA TYR A 29 -15.67 5.67 -9.17
C TYR A 29 -14.82 4.43 -9.46
N ALA A 30 -13.78 4.19 -8.68
CA ALA A 30 -12.94 3.00 -8.83
C ALA A 30 -13.76 1.70 -8.70
N LEU A 31 -14.64 1.63 -7.70
CA LEU A 31 -15.54 0.48 -7.49
C LEU A 31 -16.52 0.31 -8.64
N VAL A 32 -17.21 1.37 -9.04
CA VAL A 32 -18.22 1.34 -10.13
C VAL A 32 -17.59 0.94 -11.45
N MET A 33 -16.36 1.38 -11.69
CA MET A 33 -15.62 1.06 -12.92
C MET A 33 -14.85 -0.26 -12.83
N GLY A 34 -15.00 -1.03 -11.76
CA GLY A 34 -14.44 -2.37 -11.62
C GLY A 34 -12.93 -2.41 -11.44
N ALA A 35 -12.36 -1.48 -10.70
CA ALA A 35 -10.95 -1.55 -10.33
C ALA A 35 -10.72 -2.67 -9.30
N ASP A 36 -9.70 -3.49 -9.52
CA ASP A 36 -9.31 -4.57 -8.61
C ASP A 36 -8.39 -4.08 -7.49
N VAL A 37 -7.52 -3.12 -7.80
CA VAL A 37 -6.55 -2.57 -6.83
C VAL A 37 -6.40 -1.06 -7.01
N MET A 38 -6.36 -0.34 -5.89
CA MET A 38 -6.08 1.10 -5.87
C MET A 38 -4.76 1.35 -5.14
N ASN A 39 -3.82 1.99 -5.83
CA ASN A 39 -2.57 2.45 -5.24
C ASN A 39 -2.64 3.93 -4.88
N MET A 40 -2.38 4.23 -3.61
CA MET A 40 -2.42 5.57 -3.05
C MET A 40 -1.03 5.97 -2.55
N SER A 41 -0.18 6.46 -3.46
CA SER A 41 1.20 6.86 -3.13
C SER A 41 1.28 8.26 -2.54
N PHE A 42 0.45 8.54 -1.53
CA PHE A 42 0.44 9.80 -0.77
C PHE A 42 0.17 9.54 0.70
N SER A 43 0.51 10.48 1.55
CA SER A 43 0.19 10.48 2.98
C SER A 43 -0.39 11.82 3.35
N ILE A 44 -1.49 11.84 4.09
CA ILE A 44 -2.18 13.04 4.53
C ILE A 44 -1.90 13.24 6.03
N PRO A 45 -1.20 14.31 6.41
CA PRO A 45 -0.95 14.59 7.81
C PRO A 45 -2.20 15.13 8.52
N ASN A 46 -2.33 14.81 9.79
CA ASN A 46 -3.27 15.47 10.73
C ASN A 46 -4.73 15.59 10.25
N LEU A 47 -5.28 14.51 9.68
CA LEU A 47 -6.67 14.50 9.25
C LEU A 47 -7.69 14.37 10.40
N GLY A 48 -7.42 14.92 11.56
CA GLY A 48 -8.22 14.76 12.75
C GLY A 48 -9.72 14.48 12.51
N HIS A 49 -10.43 15.40 11.88
CA HIS A 49 -11.87 15.25 11.67
C HIS A 49 -12.26 14.33 10.51
N THR A 50 -11.43 14.15 9.52
CA THR A 50 -11.77 13.36 8.32
C THR A 50 -11.26 11.92 8.39
N ARG A 51 -10.51 11.58 9.42
CA ARG A 51 -9.93 10.25 9.61
C ARG A 51 -10.98 9.14 9.67
N GLY A 52 -12.05 9.34 10.43
CA GLY A 52 -13.15 8.38 10.51
C GLY A 52 -13.81 8.16 9.14
N LEU A 53 -13.99 9.22 8.35
CA LEU A 53 -14.52 9.12 6.99
C LEU A 53 -13.58 8.32 6.08
N TRP A 54 -12.28 8.59 6.11
CA TRP A 54 -11.29 7.84 5.35
C TRP A 54 -11.30 6.35 5.69
N ARG A 55 -11.38 6.05 6.98
CA ARG A 55 -11.47 4.67 7.45
C ARG A 55 -12.74 4.00 6.95
N LEU A 56 -13.90 4.64 7.11
CA LEU A 56 -15.18 4.12 6.64
C LEU A 56 -15.17 3.84 5.13
N MET A 57 -14.69 4.78 4.32
CA MET A 57 -14.57 4.61 2.87
C MET A 57 -13.65 3.43 2.52
N SER A 58 -12.50 3.35 3.19
CA SER A 58 -11.53 2.28 2.92
C SER A 58 -12.08 0.90 3.30
N GLU A 59 -12.74 0.78 4.45
CA GLU A 59 -13.36 -0.47 4.91
C GLU A 59 -14.49 -0.92 3.97
N HIS A 60 -15.36 0.01 3.53
CA HIS A 60 -16.41 -0.31 2.57
C HIS A 60 -15.85 -0.69 1.19
N ALA A 61 -14.84 0.02 0.71
CA ALA A 61 -14.20 -0.31 -0.56
C ALA A 61 -13.53 -1.70 -0.50
N THR A 62 -12.85 -2.01 0.60
CA THR A 62 -12.24 -3.33 0.82
C THR A 62 -13.29 -4.42 0.91
N ALA A 63 -14.40 -4.19 1.62
CA ALA A 63 -15.52 -5.12 1.70
C ALA A 63 -16.20 -5.36 0.34
N ALA A 64 -16.21 -4.35 -0.52
CA ALA A 64 -16.69 -4.46 -1.91
C ALA A 64 -15.68 -5.11 -2.87
N GLY A 65 -14.51 -5.53 -2.40
CA GLY A 65 -13.51 -6.28 -3.17
C GLY A 65 -12.32 -5.47 -3.66
N LEU A 66 -12.30 -4.15 -3.48
CA LEU A 66 -11.18 -3.29 -3.91
C LEU A 66 -9.99 -3.43 -2.94
N VAL A 67 -8.85 -3.90 -3.45
CA VAL A 67 -7.63 -3.95 -2.65
C VAL A 67 -7.01 -2.56 -2.57
N LEU A 68 -6.81 -2.05 -1.36
CA LEU A 68 -6.22 -0.75 -1.12
C LEU A 68 -4.76 -0.88 -0.71
N VAL A 69 -3.87 -0.20 -1.42
CA VAL A 69 -2.43 -0.20 -1.18
C VAL A 69 -1.94 1.23 -1.02
N SER A 70 -1.06 1.46 -0.05
CA SER A 70 -0.37 2.74 0.14
C SER A 70 1.10 2.53 0.49
N GLY A 71 1.96 3.49 0.14
CA GLY A 71 3.28 3.55 0.74
C GLY A 71 3.19 3.94 2.22
N ALA A 72 4.03 3.37 3.07
CA ALA A 72 3.98 3.59 4.51
C ALA A 72 4.43 5.00 4.98
N GLY A 73 4.68 5.93 4.05
CA GLY A 73 5.11 7.29 4.36
C GLY A 73 6.62 7.47 4.43
N ASN A 74 7.05 8.74 4.46
CA ASN A 74 8.46 9.15 4.43
C ASN A 74 8.79 10.11 5.60
N PHE A 75 8.31 9.77 6.80
CA PHE A 75 8.29 10.67 7.95
C PHE A 75 9.08 10.13 9.15
N GLN A 76 10.15 9.36 8.93
CA GLN A 76 10.95 8.76 10.01
C GLN A 76 11.52 9.80 11.00
N ARG A 77 11.68 11.05 10.56
CA ARG A 77 12.17 12.15 11.43
C ARG A 77 11.10 12.66 12.39
N GLU A 78 9.84 12.38 12.13
CA GLU A 78 8.74 12.72 13.03
C GLU A 78 8.72 11.78 14.24
N PRO A 79 8.22 12.23 15.40
CA PRO A 79 8.12 11.35 16.56
C PRO A 79 7.12 10.21 16.29
N LYS A 80 7.39 9.05 16.90
CA LYS A 80 6.38 7.99 16.96
C LYS A 80 5.26 8.41 17.94
N PRO A 81 4.00 8.04 17.71
CA PRO A 81 3.50 7.12 16.69
C PRO A 81 2.95 7.80 15.41
N VAL A 82 3.26 9.07 15.16
CA VAL A 82 2.65 9.86 14.06
C VAL A 82 3.36 9.73 12.71
N GLN A 83 4.27 8.79 12.57
CA GLN A 83 4.99 8.57 11.31
C GLN A 83 4.11 7.92 10.24
N LEU A 84 3.22 7.02 10.62
CA LEU A 84 2.21 6.44 9.75
C LEU A 84 0.92 7.25 9.85
N ARG A 85 0.38 7.59 8.71
CA ARG A 85 -0.70 8.56 8.56
C ARG A 85 -1.88 7.93 7.79
N ILE A 86 -2.61 8.71 7.03
CA ILE A 86 -3.70 8.22 6.20
C ILE A 86 -3.29 8.32 4.72
N PRO A 87 -3.54 7.27 3.93
CA PRO A 87 -4.35 6.10 4.21
C PRO A 87 -3.59 4.90 4.82
N GLU A 88 -2.26 4.94 4.87
CA GLU A 88 -1.41 3.81 5.24
C GLU A 88 -1.65 3.26 6.65
N GLY A 89 -2.09 4.10 7.59
CA GLY A 89 -2.42 3.71 8.96
C GLY A 89 -3.78 3.05 9.12
N ILE A 90 -4.62 3.01 8.09
CA ILE A 90 -5.93 2.34 8.16
C ILE A 90 -5.73 0.81 8.17
N PRO A 91 -6.42 0.06 9.05
CA PRO A 91 -6.20 -1.39 9.20
C PRO A 91 -6.32 -2.20 7.92
N CYS A 92 -7.34 -1.93 7.10
CA CYS A 92 -7.59 -2.65 5.85
C CYS A 92 -6.66 -2.25 4.69
N VAL A 93 -6.05 -1.07 4.74
CA VAL A 93 -5.11 -0.62 3.71
C VAL A 93 -3.77 -1.34 3.86
N ILE A 94 -3.24 -1.89 2.80
CA ILE A 94 -1.93 -2.54 2.80
C ILE A 94 -0.86 -1.44 2.75
N ALA A 95 -0.13 -1.27 3.85
CA ALA A 95 0.96 -0.30 3.96
C ALA A 95 2.28 -0.92 3.52
N ALA A 96 2.85 -0.40 2.44
CA ALA A 96 4.14 -0.83 1.91
C ALA A 96 5.28 0.00 2.53
N GLY A 97 6.01 -0.59 3.46
CA GLY A 97 7.28 -0.09 3.99
C GLY A 97 8.41 -0.19 2.98
N GLY A 98 9.63 0.06 3.40
CA GLY A 98 10.73 0.06 2.47
C GLY A 98 12.06 -0.41 3.02
N VAL A 99 12.73 -1.25 2.25
CA VAL A 99 14.12 -1.63 2.47
C VAL A 99 14.95 -1.38 1.20
N ASP A 100 16.24 -1.13 1.36
CA ASP A 100 17.17 -1.03 0.24
C ASP A 100 17.64 -2.41 -0.25
N ARG A 101 18.56 -2.42 -1.20
CA ARG A 101 19.11 -3.68 -1.74
C ARG A 101 19.91 -4.49 -0.72
N ASP A 102 20.41 -3.83 0.32
CA ASP A 102 21.12 -4.47 1.43
C ASP A 102 20.20 -4.87 2.57
N MET A 103 18.88 -4.82 2.35
CA MET A 103 17.83 -5.11 3.33
C MET A 103 17.84 -4.17 4.54
N LYS A 104 18.42 -2.98 4.40
CA LYS A 104 18.41 -1.94 5.43
C LYS A 104 17.26 -0.98 5.19
N ILE A 105 16.68 -0.47 6.27
CA ILE A 105 15.60 0.53 6.22
C ILE A 105 16.23 1.91 5.97
N PRO A 106 15.91 2.58 4.86
CA PRO A 106 16.41 3.94 4.61
C PRO A 106 15.88 4.94 5.64
N GLY A 107 16.71 5.89 6.05
CA GLY A 107 16.43 6.86 7.12
C GLY A 107 15.31 7.89 6.85
N PHE A 108 14.46 7.66 5.87
CA PHE A 108 13.25 8.44 5.63
C PHE A 108 11.97 7.61 5.75
N VAL A 109 12.06 6.29 5.76
CA VAL A 109 10.92 5.37 5.80
C VAL A 109 10.19 5.48 7.13
N SER A 110 8.88 5.73 7.09
CA SER A 110 8.04 5.75 8.30
C SER A 110 7.94 4.37 8.92
N LEU A 111 7.92 4.34 10.24
CA LEU A 111 7.87 3.13 11.07
C LEU A 111 6.66 3.16 11.99
N GLY A 112 6.15 1.97 12.34
CA GLY A 112 5.11 1.83 13.35
C GLY A 112 5.55 2.14 14.77
N PRO A 113 4.67 1.99 15.74
CA PRO A 113 3.26 1.58 15.60
C PRO A 113 2.35 2.67 15.05
N VAL A 114 1.11 2.33 14.74
CA VAL A 114 0.03 3.28 14.48
C VAL A 114 -0.79 3.46 15.75
N GLU A 115 -0.84 4.68 16.25
CA GLU A 115 -1.70 5.04 17.38
C GLU A 115 -2.44 6.34 17.07
N TRP A 116 -3.76 6.28 17.17
CA TRP A 116 -4.61 7.46 16.98
C TRP A 116 -5.44 7.71 18.23
N GLY A 117 -5.40 8.94 18.72
CA GLY A 117 -6.31 9.39 19.74
C GLY A 117 -7.76 9.49 19.23
N SER A 118 -8.73 9.61 20.11
CA SER A 118 -10.14 9.81 19.75
C SER A 118 -10.35 11.11 18.97
N VAL A 119 -11.30 11.11 18.03
CA VAL A 119 -11.70 12.29 17.24
C VAL A 119 -13.13 12.69 17.61
N ARG A 120 -13.30 13.95 17.96
CA ARG A 120 -14.55 14.46 18.59
C ARG A 120 -15.81 14.39 17.73
N PHE A 121 -15.71 14.52 16.41
CA PHE A 121 -16.90 14.76 15.58
C PHE A 121 -17.30 13.62 14.63
N TYR A 122 -16.48 12.64 14.38
CA TYR A 122 -16.74 11.64 13.35
C TYR A 122 -16.59 10.21 13.85
N GLY A 123 -17.03 9.94 15.06
CA GLY A 123 -17.22 8.59 15.58
C GLY A 123 -16.17 7.58 15.09
N ASP A 124 -14.86 7.91 15.24
CA ASP A 124 -13.83 7.01 14.81
C ASP A 124 -13.97 5.70 15.58
N TYR A 125 -13.98 4.58 14.88
CA TYR A 125 -14.00 3.29 15.52
C TYR A 125 -12.76 3.14 16.39
N PRO A 126 -12.85 2.42 17.52
CA PRO A 126 -11.66 2.10 18.30
C PRO A 126 -10.61 1.48 17.41
N MET A 127 -9.43 2.09 17.34
CA MET A 127 -8.29 1.48 16.67
C MET A 127 -7.79 0.30 17.49
N PRO A 128 -7.38 -0.79 16.86
CA PRO A 128 -6.65 -1.84 17.56
C PRO A 128 -5.44 -1.22 18.26
N LYS A 129 -5.32 -1.37 19.58
CA LYS A 129 -4.16 -0.90 20.31
C LYS A 129 -2.90 -1.58 19.74
N GLY A 130 -1.87 -0.78 19.49
CA GLY A 130 -0.59 -1.30 18.98
C GLY A 130 -0.71 -1.88 17.58
N LEU A 131 -1.54 -1.28 16.70
CA LEU A 131 -1.63 -1.70 15.30
C LEU A 131 -0.24 -1.64 14.66
N ILE A 132 0.28 -2.83 14.33
CA ILE A 132 1.59 -2.97 13.69
C ILE A 132 1.47 -2.64 12.21
N LYS A 133 2.29 -1.70 11.77
CA LYS A 133 2.49 -1.28 10.38
C LYS A 133 4.00 -0.97 10.20
N PRO A 134 4.54 -1.12 8.98
CA PRO A 134 3.89 -1.47 7.71
C PRO A 134 3.37 -2.91 7.70
N ASP A 135 2.71 -3.33 6.61
CA ASP A 135 2.29 -4.73 6.45
C ASP A 135 3.39 -5.56 5.78
N VAL A 136 3.97 -5.05 4.71
CA VAL A 136 5.12 -5.64 4.00
C VAL A 136 6.05 -4.54 3.48
N CYS A 137 7.28 -4.89 3.09
CA CYS A 137 8.23 -3.96 2.50
C CYS A 137 8.39 -4.18 1.00
N GLY A 138 8.55 -3.07 0.26
CA GLY A 138 9.06 -3.03 -1.11
C GLY A 138 10.39 -2.30 -1.18
N PHE A 139 10.79 -1.84 -2.37
CA PHE A 139 12.01 -1.08 -2.59
C PHE A 139 11.68 0.40 -2.81
N PRO A 140 11.92 1.28 -1.82
CA PRO A 140 11.61 2.71 -1.91
C PRO A 140 12.71 3.51 -2.61
N ASN A 141 13.84 2.90 -2.85
CA ASN A 141 15.02 3.50 -3.45
C ASN A 141 15.42 2.78 -4.73
N GLY A 142 15.94 3.53 -5.67
CA GLY A 142 16.74 2.95 -6.73
C GLY A 142 16.29 3.30 -8.11
N GLY A 143 17.19 3.56 -8.99
CA GLY A 143 17.21 3.80 -10.41
C GLY A 143 15.99 3.38 -11.24
N TYR A 144 14.80 3.78 -10.81
CA TYR A 144 13.60 3.54 -11.59
C TYR A 144 13.65 4.38 -12.85
N PRO A 145 13.61 3.78 -14.02
CA PRO A 145 13.52 4.52 -15.26
C PRO A 145 12.11 5.09 -15.38
N LEU A 146 11.94 6.34 -14.97
CA LEU A 146 10.67 7.04 -15.08
C LEU A 146 10.55 7.71 -16.45
N LEU A 147 9.37 7.61 -17.04
CA LEU A 147 9.02 8.41 -18.21
C LEU A 147 8.86 9.88 -17.83
N SER A 148 9.47 10.76 -18.61
CA SER A 148 9.25 12.19 -18.49
C SER A 148 7.99 12.61 -19.23
N SER A 149 7.08 13.28 -18.55
CA SER A 149 5.90 13.88 -19.19
C SER A 149 6.24 15.07 -20.10
N GLN A 150 7.39 15.69 -19.87
CA GLN A 150 7.84 16.88 -20.61
C GLN A 150 8.74 16.56 -21.81
N ASN A 151 9.58 15.55 -21.66
CA ASN A 151 10.50 15.12 -22.69
C ASN A 151 10.13 13.71 -23.14
N LYS A 152 9.86 13.48 -24.38
CA LYS A 152 9.46 12.18 -24.96
C LYS A 152 10.53 11.07 -24.73
N GLY A 153 10.78 10.69 -23.47
CA GLY A 153 11.79 9.74 -23.07
C GLY A 153 11.81 9.52 -21.56
N TYR A 154 12.90 8.92 -21.08
CA TYR A 154 13.11 8.69 -19.67
C TYR A 154 13.71 9.92 -18.99
N MET A 155 13.39 10.10 -17.72
CA MET A 155 14.07 11.07 -16.87
C MET A 155 15.57 10.74 -16.76
N ASP A 156 16.39 11.75 -16.47
CA ASP A 156 17.82 11.58 -16.22
C ASP A 156 18.03 10.47 -15.16
N PRO A 157 18.80 9.42 -15.46
CA PRO A 157 19.08 8.34 -14.54
C PRO A 157 19.84 8.78 -13.27
N ASN A 158 20.43 9.99 -13.29
CA ASN A 158 21.07 10.58 -12.12
C ASN A 158 20.06 11.20 -11.14
N VAL A 159 18.81 11.40 -11.53
CA VAL A 159 17.76 11.84 -10.62
C VAL A 159 17.47 10.71 -9.64
N ARG A 160 17.93 10.88 -8.41
CA ARG A 160 17.70 9.91 -7.33
C ARG A 160 16.28 10.03 -6.80
N ILE A 161 15.39 9.24 -7.37
CA ILE A 161 14.00 9.14 -6.88
C ILE A 161 13.98 8.16 -5.71
N ARG A 162 13.36 8.60 -4.62
CA ARG A 162 13.21 7.81 -3.39
C ARG A 162 11.90 8.14 -2.69
N GLY A 163 11.32 7.15 -2.04
CA GLY A 163 10.10 7.28 -1.27
C GLY A 163 9.30 5.98 -1.25
N ASN A 164 8.55 5.75 -0.19
CA ASN A 164 7.62 4.61 -0.12
C ASN A 164 6.50 4.69 -1.17
N SER A 165 6.35 5.84 -1.83
CA SER A 165 5.53 5.97 -3.04
C SER A 165 5.93 4.99 -4.15
N PHE A 166 7.16 4.46 -4.13
CA PHE A 166 7.63 3.42 -5.06
C PHE A 166 7.47 2.00 -4.49
N SER A 167 7.45 1.84 -3.16
CA SER A 167 7.15 0.54 -2.54
C SER A 167 5.70 0.12 -2.76
N GLY A 168 4.74 1.04 -2.64
CA GLY A 168 3.33 0.78 -2.88
C GLY A 168 3.03 0.14 -4.25
N PRO A 169 3.52 0.71 -5.37
CA PRO A 169 3.36 0.12 -6.69
C PRO A 169 3.89 -1.30 -6.86
N HIS A 170 4.94 -1.71 -6.14
CA HIS A 170 5.40 -3.11 -6.14
C HIS A 170 4.32 -4.04 -5.54
N VAL A 171 3.70 -3.62 -4.45
CA VAL A 171 2.60 -4.37 -3.83
C VAL A 171 1.39 -4.39 -4.76
N ALA A 172 0.98 -3.25 -5.29
CA ALA A 172 -0.17 -3.15 -6.21
C ALA A 172 0.01 -4.01 -7.48
N GLY A 173 1.19 -3.98 -8.08
CA GLY A 173 1.51 -4.84 -9.23
C GLY A 173 1.50 -6.34 -8.86
N THR A 174 1.94 -6.70 -7.65
CA THR A 174 1.83 -8.08 -7.17
C THR A 174 0.38 -8.50 -6.99
N VAL A 175 -0.47 -7.62 -6.44
CA VAL A 175 -1.91 -7.84 -6.30
C VAL A 175 -2.56 -8.07 -7.67
N ALA A 176 -2.23 -7.25 -8.66
CA ALA A 176 -2.74 -7.45 -10.04
C ALA A 176 -2.36 -8.82 -10.61
N LEU A 177 -1.12 -9.28 -10.38
CA LEU A 177 -0.70 -10.63 -10.77
C LEU A 177 -1.41 -11.73 -9.99
N MET A 178 -1.71 -11.52 -8.69
CA MET A 178 -2.49 -12.47 -7.89
C MET A 178 -3.91 -12.60 -8.42
N PHE A 179 -4.59 -11.50 -8.77
CA PHE A 179 -5.90 -11.54 -9.42
C PHE A 179 -5.86 -12.19 -10.80
N SER A 180 -4.81 -11.97 -11.58
CA SER A 180 -4.61 -12.70 -12.84
C SER A 180 -4.51 -14.22 -12.63
N ALA A 181 -3.93 -14.66 -11.52
CA ALA A 181 -3.83 -16.08 -11.16
C ALA A 181 -5.15 -16.64 -10.59
N ASN A 182 -5.87 -15.86 -9.78
CA ASN A 182 -7.12 -16.23 -9.14
C ASN A 182 -8.00 -15.01 -8.88
N GLN A 183 -9.05 -14.84 -9.66
CA GLN A 183 -9.99 -13.72 -9.57
C GLN A 183 -10.98 -13.83 -8.40
N ASP A 184 -11.10 -15.00 -7.80
CA ASP A 184 -12.06 -15.27 -6.72
C ASP A 184 -11.53 -14.85 -5.33
N LEU A 185 -10.28 -14.35 -5.26
CA LEU A 185 -9.69 -13.90 -4.01
C LEU A 185 -10.37 -12.63 -3.50
N THR A 186 -10.69 -12.63 -2.21
CA THR A 186 -11.15 -11.41 -1.53
C THR A 186 -9.96 -10.48 -1.22
N ALA A 187 -10.23 -9.19 -1.04
CA ALA A 187 -9.20 -8.22 -0.65
C ALA A 187 -8.49 -8.61 0.66
N TRP A 188 -9.23 -9.17 1.63
CA TRP A 188 -8.67 -9.68 2.89
C TRP A 188 -7.74 -10.85 2.65
N ARG A 189 -8.14 -11.80 1.81
CA ARG A 189 -7.33 -12.98 1.51
C ARG A 189 -6.05 -12.61 0.77
N ILE A 190 -6.11 -11.63 -0.13
CA ILE A 190 -4.91 -11.08 -0.78
C ILE A 190 -3.93 -10.53 0.25
N LYS A 191 -4.42 -9.73 1.22
CA LYS A 191 -3.58 -9.20 2.30
C LYS A 191 -2.91 -10.33 3.10
N GLU A 192 -3.66 -11.34 3.51
CA GLU A 192 -3.12 -12.51 4.24
C GLU A 192 -2.06 -13.29 3.45
N ILE A 193 -2.28 -13.48 2.15
CA ILE A 193 -1.30 -14.15 1.28
C ILE A 193 -0.02 -13.32 1.18
N LEU A 194 -0.12 -12.00 0.97
CA LEU A 194 1.06 -11.12 0.92
C LEU A 194 1.85 -11.18 2.23
N GLU A 195 1.17 -11.11 3.36
CA GLU A 195 1.77 -11.18 4.69
C GLU A 195 2.44 -12.55 4.95
N SER A 196 1.75 -13.63 4.67
CA SER A 196 2.24 -15.00 4.95
C SER A 196 3.33 -15.48 3.99
N THR A 197 3.46 -14.87 2.81
CA THR A 197 4.47 -15.24 1.81
C THR A 197 5.66 -14.29 1.77
N ALA A 198 5.62 -13.19 2.52
CA ALA A 198 6.74 -12.26 2.64
C ALA A 198 7.99 -12.96 3.21
N LYS A 199 9.16 -12.47 2.81
CA LYS A 199 10.42 -12.90 3.41
C LYS A 199 10.64 -12.10 4.69
N ASP A 200 10.50 -12.75 5.83
CA ASP A 200 10.67 -12.14 7.15
C ASP A 200 12.03 -11.43 7.28
N LEU A 201 12.00 -10.24 7.87
CA LEU A 201 13.17 -9.40 8.09
C LEU A 201 13.13 -8.87 9.53
N GLY A 202 14.31 -8.78 10.16
CA GLY A 202 14.41 -8.30 11.53
C GLY A 202 13.95 -9.34 12.57
N PRO A 203 13.22 -8.94 13.62
CA PRO A 203 12.64 -9.84 14.60
C PRO A 203 11.60 -10.76 13.94
N LYS A 204 11.53 -12.01 14.39
CA LYS A 204 10.62 -13.01 13.83
C LYS A 204 9.16 -12.58 13.93
N GLY A 205 8.45 -12.59 12.79
CA GLY A 205 7.04 -12.26 12.69
C GLY A 205 6.80 -10.79 12.36
N LYS A 206 5.56 -10.32 12.51
CA LYS A 206 5.21 -8.94 12.18
C LYS A 206 5.79 -7.94 13.18
N ASP A 207 6.55 -6.98 12.70
CA ASP A 207 7.14 -5.90 13.50
C ASP A 207 6.82 -4.49 12.95
N ASN A 208 7.14 -3.46 13.75
CA ASN A 208 6.85 -2.07 13.42
C ASN A 208 7.83 -1.44 12.41
N ASP A 209 8.88 -2.13 12.06
CA ASP A 209 9.93 -1.62 11.18
C ASP A 209 9.78 -2.16 9.75
N THR A 210 9.49 -3.46 9.61
CA THR A 210 9.41 -4.15 8.31
C THR A 210 8.08 -4.86 8.05
N GLY A 211 7.15 -4.86 8.99
CA GLY A 211 5.92 -5.64 8.92
C GLY A 211 6.22 -7.13 8.93
N TYR A 212 5.68 -7.88 7.97
CA TYR A 212 6.04 -9.29 7.74
C TYR A 212 7.30 -9.47 6.89
N GLY A 213 7.99 -8.38 6.52
CA GLY A 213 9.23 -8.41 5.77
C GLY A 213 9.08 -8.06 4.29
N LEU A 214 10.06 -8.48 3.48
CA LEU A 214 10.13 -8.16 2.06
C LEU A 214 9.07 -8.91 1.26
N LEU A 215 8.33 -8.18 0.45
CA LEU A 215 7.37 -8.70 -0.53
C LEU A 215 8.02 -9.79 -1.41
N ASN A 216 7.35 -10.93 -1.51
CA ASN A 216 7.72 -12.04 -2.39
C ASN A 216 6.62 -12.28 -3.43
N SER A 217 6.67 -11.53 -4.51
CA SER A 217 5.64 -11.58 -5.56
C SER A 217 5.46 -12.97 -6.15
N LEU A 218 6.54 -13.71 -6.36
CA LEU A 218 6.46 -15.07 -6.91
C LEU A 218 5.74 -16.04 -5.96
N ALA A 219 6.06 -15.99 -4.67
CA ALA A 219 5.41 -16.83 -3.67
C ALA A 219 3.93 -16.45 -3.51
N ALA A 220 3.61 -15.16 -3.49
CA ALA A 220 2.23 -14.67 -3.40
C ALA A 220 1.37 -15.14 -4.59
N VAL A 221 1.87 -15.01 -5.82
CA VAL A 221 1.15 -15.48 -7.03
C VAL A 221 1.00 -17.00 -7.04
N LYS A 222 2.01 -17.76 -6.62
CA LYS A 222 1.92 -19.22 -6.49
C LYS A 222 0.87 -19.63 -5.45
N ALA A 223 0.80 -18.94 -4.31
CA ALA A 223 -0.21 -19.19 -3.29
C ALA A 223 -1.62 -18.88 -3.81
N ALA A 224 -1.82 -17.76 -4.49
CA ALA A 224 -3.08 -17.39 -5.13
C ALA A 224 -3.56 -18.46 -6.12
N LEU A 225 -2.66 -18.96 -6.98
CA LEU A 225 -2.97 -20.01 -7.94
C LEU A 225 -3.30 -21.35 -7.26
N ALA A 226 -2.61 -21.67 -6.16
CA ALA A 226 -2.86 -22.91 -5.42
C ALA A 226 -4.24 -22.93 -4.75
N GLU A 227 -4.78 -21.79 -4.36
CA GLU A 227 -6.14 -21.68 -3.82
C GLU A 227 -7.21 -21.90 -4.89
N LYS A 228 -7.04 -21.37 -6.08
CA LYS A 228 -7.96 -21.61 -7.20
C LYS A 228 -8.14 -23.09 -7.49
N LYS A 229 -7.04 -23.88 -7.43
CA LYS A 229 -7.08 -25.33 -7.67
C LYS A 229 -7.80 -26.14 -6.59
N LYS A 230 -7.99 -25.58 -5.38
CA LYS A 230 -8.72 -26.25 -4.29
C LYS A 230 -10.23 -26.02 -4.37
N THR A 231 -10.65 -25.02 -5.10
CA THR A 231 -12.06 -24.62 -5.22
C THR A 231 -12.72 -25.22 -6.47
N GLN A 232 -11.94 -25.79 -7.39
CA GLN A 232 -12.36 -26.57 -8.55
C GLN A 232 -12.31 -28.06 -8.24
#